data_e1c483bdead361c228582039782b5f9e
#
_entry.id   e1c483bdead361c228582039782b5f9e
#
_cell.length_a   1.000
_cell.length_b   1.000
_cell.length_c   1.000
_cell.angle_alpha   90.00
_cell.angle_beta   90.00
_cell.angle_gamma   90.00
#
_symmetry.space_group_name_H-M   'P 1'
#
loop_
_entity.id
_entity.type
_entity.pdbx_description
1 polymer ?
#
loop_
_entity_poly.entity_id
_entity_poly.type
_entity_poly.pdbx_seq_one_letter_code
_entity_poly.pdbx_strand_id
1 'polypeptide(L)'
;MKTCAFTGHRPKGLGYLESDERCAALKEKYPQITLECAIPYERQAAYWSESLRNRYFSIAERCDQETMLQRQYTPDCLRKRNQYMVDHADIVLAVWNGSPSGTGQTVWYARETGKPVWILRPDTLKVQ
;
A
#
# COMPACT_ATOMS: atom_id res chain seq x y z
N MET A 1 12.61 15.54 -4.64
CA MET A 1 11.34 14.89 -4.98
C MET A 1 10.68 14.38 -3.71
N LYS A 2 9.38 14.54 -3.59
CA LYS A 2 8.64 14.05 -2.44
C LYS A 2 7.98 12.71 -2.73
N THR A 3 7.96 11.83 -1.73
CA THR A 3 7.41 10.47 -1.86
C THR A 3 6.26 10.29 -0.89
N CYS A 4 5.14 9.80 -1.40
CA CYS A 4 3.97 9.46 -0.59
C CYS A 4 3.80 7.93 -0.58
N ALA A 5 3.72 7.34 0.60
CA ALA A 5 3.38 5.93 0.74
C ALA A 5 1.89 5.78 1.02
N PHE A 6 1.26 4.81 0.37
CA PHE A 6 -0.15 4.49 0.56
C PHE A 6 -0.29 3.16 1.27
N THR A 7 -1.14 3.11 2.28
CA THR A 7 -1.52 1.87 2.95
C THR A 7 -3.04 1.86 3.16
N GLY A 8 -3.64 0.68 3.22
CA GLY A 8 -5.08 0.61 3.37
C GLY A 8 -5.58 -0.81 3.59
N HIS A 9 -6.84 -0.91 4.01
CA HIS A 9 -7.52 -2.17 4.18
C HIS A 9 -7.72 -2.88 2.83
N ARG A 10 -7.84 -4.20 2.87
CA ARG A 10 -8.19 -5.00 1.70
C ARG A 10 -9.64 -4.70 1.28
N PRO A 11 -10.04 -5.04 0.01
CA PRO A 11 -11.38 -4.73 -0.50
C PRO A 11 -12.51 -5.25 0.39
N LYS A 12 -12.32 -6.39 1.03
CA LYS A 12 -13.29 -6.98 1.96
C LYS A 12 -13.68 -6.02 3.08
N GLY A 13 -12.75 -5.18 3.54
CA GLY A 13 -13.01 -4.21 4.59
C GLY A 13 -13.48 -2.85 4.09
N LEU A 14 -13.39 -2.59 2.79
CA LEU A 14 -13.68 -1.29 2.20
C LEU A 14 -15.00 -1.23 1.45
N GLY A 15 -15.39 -2.32 0.78
CA GLY A 15 -16.55 -2.33 -0.11
C GLY A 15 -16.31 -1.56 -1.42
N TYR A 16 -15.11 -1.11 -1.69
CA TYR A 16 -14.72 -0.42 -2.92
C TYR A 16 -13.23 -0.67 -3.22
N LEU A 17 -12.68 0.02 -4.21
CA LEU A 17 -11.31 -0.22 -4.68
C LEU A 17 -10.26 0.02 -3.59
N GLU A 18 -9.25 -0.81 -3.58
CA GLU A 18 -8.09 -0.67 -2.69
C GLU A 18 -7.28 0.59 -3.03
N SER A 19 -6.45 1.02 -2.07
CA SER A 19 -5.53 2.14 -2.26
C SER A 19 -4.59 1.94 -3.45
N ASP A 20 -4.17 0.70 -3.71
CA ASP A 20 -3.26 0.38 -4.81
C ASP A 20 -3.87 0.72 -6.17
N GLU A 21 -5.16 0.41 -6.36
CA GLU A 21 -5.87 0.76 -7.60
C GLU A 21 -6.06 2.26 -7.72
N ARG A 22 -6.27 2.96 -6.61
CA ARG A 22 -6.33 4.43 -6.61
C ARG A 22 -5.01 5.04 -6.99
N CYS A 23 -3.89 4.49 -6.52
CA CYS A 23 -2.55 4.95 -6.91
C CYS A 23 -2.32 4.76 -8.41
N ALA A 24 -2.72 3.60 -8.96
CA ALA A 24 -2.60 3.34 -10.39
C ALA A 24 -3.44 4.30 -11.22
N ALA A 25 -4.67 4.63 -10.76
CA ALA A 25 -5.53 5.60 -11.43
C ALA A 25 -4.93 7.01 -11.41
N LEU A 26 -4.25 7.39 -10.32
CA LEU A 26 -3.55 8.66 -10.24
C LEU A 26 -2.41 8.76 -11.25
N LYS A 27 -1.73 7.65 -11.55
CA LYS A 27 -0.69 7.62 -12.58
C LYS A 27 -1.25 7.98 -13.95
N GLU A 28 -2.45 7.50 -14.28
CA GLU A 28 -3.11 7.84 -15.54
C GLU A 28 -3.46 9.33 -15.60
N LYS A 29 -3.95 9.88 -14.50
CA LYS A 29 -4.32 11.30 -14.42
C LYS A 29 -3.11 12.23 -14.38
N TYR A 30 -2.03 11.80 -13.75
CA TYR A 30 -0.79 12.57 -13.59
C TYR A 30 0.40 11.76 -14.11
N PRO A 31 0.61 11.69 -15.43
CA PRO A 31 1.64 10.81 -16.00
C PRO A 31 3.07 11.12 -15.55
N GLN A 32 3.31 12.30 -15.00
CA GLN A 32 4.64 12.72 -14.54
C GLN A 32 5.03 12.06 -13.20
N ILE A 33 4.09 11.49 -12.46
CA ILE A 33 4.44 10.83 -11.19
C ILE A 33 5.09 9.47 -11.45
N THR A 34 5.95 9.05 -10.54
CA THR A 34 6.57 7.71 -10.57
C THR A 34 5.87 6.82 -9.56
N LEU A 35 5.44 5.66 -10.02
CA LEU A 35 4.72 4.69 -9.19
C LEU A 35 5.63 3.50 -8.92
N GLU A 36 5.86 3.21 -7.63
CA GLU A 36 6.65 2.06 -7.18
C GLU A 36 5.74 1.04 -6.49
N CYS A 37 5.89 -0.24 -6.85
CA CYS A 37 5.25 -1.35 -6.15
C CYS A 37 6.26 -2.00 -5.22
N ALA A 38 6.00 -2.00 -3.92
CA ALA A 38 6.82 -2.69 -2.93
C ALA A 38 6.24 -4.07 -2.66
N ILE A 39 6.98 -5.11 -3.03
CA ILE A 39 6.52 -6.49 -2.99
C ILE A 39 7.20 -7.21 -1.84
N PRO A 40 6.44 -7.81 -0.89
CA PRO A 40 7.04 -8.42 0.29
C PRO A 40 7.82 -9.70 -0.03
N TYR A 41 7.32 -10.52 -0.96
CA TYR A 41 8.01 -11.72 -1.42
C TYR A 41 7.46 -12.15 -2.79
N GLU A 42 8.25 -12.95 -3.52
CA GLU A 42 8.03 -13.21 -4.94
C GLU A 42 6.65 -13.79 -5.26
N ARG A 43 6.16 -14.71 -4.44
CA ARG A 43 4.91 -15.43 -4.71
C ARG A 43 3.72 -14.91 -3.91
N GLN A 44 3.71 -13.64 -3.57
CA GLN A 44 2.65 -13.03 -2.76
C GLN A 44 1.23 -13.37 -3.26
N ALA A 45 1.02 -13.31 -4.57
CA ALA A 45 -0.29 -13.51 -5.18
C ALA A 45 -0.54 -14.93 -5.66
N ALA A 46 0.39 -15.88 -5.42
CA ALA A 46 0.36 -17.21 -6.04
C ALA A 46 -0.92 -18.00 -5.71
N TYR A 47 -1.45 -17.84 -4.50
CA TYR A 47 -2.63 -18.57 -4.03
C TYR A 47 -3.89 -17.71 -3.96
N TRP A 48 -3.85 -16.51 -4.51
CA TRP A 48 -5.04 -15.65 -4.58
C TRP A 48 -6.00 -16.16 -5.64
N SER A 49 -7.27 -15.76 -5.57
CA SER A 49 -8.23 -16.04 -6.61
C SER A 49 -7.76 -15.46 -7.95
N GLU A 50 -8.22 -16.04 -9.06
CA GLU A 50 -7.87 -15.55 -10.39
C GLU A 50 -8.20 -14.06 -10.55
N SER A 51 -9.35 -13.64 -10.08
CA SER A 51 -9.77 -12.24 -10.14
C SER A 51 -8.79 -11.31 -9.40
N LEU A 52 -8.40 -11.67 -8.19
CA LEU A 52 -7.45 -10.85 -7.40
C LEU A 52 -6.04 -10.88 -8.00
N ARG A 53 -5.61 -12.02 -8.54
CA ARG A 53 -4.31 -12.10 -9.24
C ARG A 53 -4.28 -11.21 -10.47
N ASN A 54 -5.35 -11.21 -11.24
CA ASN A 54 -5.44 -10.38 -12.45
C ASN A 54 -5.37 -8.89 -12.09
N ARG A 55 -6.03 -8.49 -11.03
CA ARG A 55 -5.96 -7.11 -10.51
C ARG A 55 -4.54 -6.76 -10.07
N TYR A 56 -3.90 -7.65 -9.34
CA TYR A 56 -2.53 -7.46 -8.88
C TYR A 56 -1.56 -7.24 -10.05
N PHE A 57 -1.59 -8.12 -11.04
CA PHE A 57 -0.71 -8.02 -12.20
C PHE A 57 -1.02 -6.81 -13.07
N SER A 58 -2.30 -6.43 -13.19
CA SER A 58 -2.69 -5.24 -13.91
C SER A 58 -2.11 -3.97 -13.27
N ILE A 59 -2.10 -3.91 -11.95
CA ILE A 59 -1.50 -2.79 -11.22
C ILE A 59 0.02 -2.81 -11.38
N ALA A 60 0.64 -3.98 -11.24
CA ALA A 60 2.08 -4.13 -11.35
C ALA A 60 2.60 -3.70 -12.72
N GLU A 61 1.88 -3.99 -13.79
CA GLU A 61 2.24 -3.57 -15.14
C GLU A 61 2.27 -2.05 -15.32
N ARG A 62 1.48 -1.33 -14.54
CA ARG A 62 1.42 0.14 -14.60
C ARG A 62 2.46 0.82 -13.72
N CYS A 63 3.17 0.07 -12.90
CA CYS A 63 4.22 0.63 -12.05
C CYS A 63 5.48 0.92 -12.86
N ASP A 64 6.16 2.01 -12.49
CA ASP A 64 7.44 2.38 -13.10
C ASP A 64 8.59 1.57 -12.52
N GLN A 65 8.43 1.10 -11.29
CA GLN A 65 9.45 0.35 -10.57
C GLN A 65 8.81 -0.70 -9.67
N GLU A 66 9.38 -1.89 -9.65
CA GLU A 66 9.04 -2.93 -8.69
C GLU A 66 10.24 -3.17 -7.76
N THR A 67 9.97 -3.17 -6.45
CA THR A 67 10.97 -3.46 -5.45
C THR A 67 10.53 -4.69 -4.67
N MET A 68 11.21 -5.80 -4.88
CA MET A 68 10.96 -7.05 -4.16
C MET A 68 11.92 -7.13 -2.98
N LEU A 69 11.36 -7.15 -1.75
CA LEU A 69 12.17 -7.10 -0.53
C LEU A 69 12.92 -8.40 -0.27
N GLN A 70 12.28 -9.53 -0.60
CA GLN A 70 12.87 -10.86 -0.45
C GLN A 70 12.16 -11.86 -1.36
N ARG A 71 12.81 -13.01 -1.61
CA ARG A 71 12.23 -14.02 -2.51
C ARG A 71 11.24 -14.92 -1.81
N GLN A 72 11.57 -15.38 -0.61
CA GLN A 72 10.79 -16.38 0.10
C GLN A 72 9.96 -15.75 1.20
N TYR A 73 8.82 -16.36 1.49
CA TYR A 73 7.95 -15.94 2.58
C TYR A 73 8.64 -16.12 3.94
N THR A 74 8.50 -15.13 4.80
CA THR A 74 8.80 -15.22 6.23
C THR A 74 7.64 -14.59 7.01
N PRO A 75 7.43 -14.97 8.28
CA PRO A 75 6.31 -14.41 9.05
C PRO A 75 6.30 -12.89 9.19
N ASP A 76 7.45 -12.25 9.04
CA ASP A 76 7.61 -10.80 9.19
C ASP A 76 7.73 -10.05 7.86
N CYS A 77 7.61 -10.74 6.71
CA CYS A 77 7.89 -10.12 5.41
C CYS A 77 6.92 -8.99 5.06
N LEU A 78 5.65 -9.12 5.42
CA LEU A 78 4.66 -8.06 5.18
C LEU A 78 4.97 -6.82 6.01
N ARG A 79 5.34 -7.02 7.28
CA ARG A 79 5.75 -5.91 8.15
C ARG A 79 7.00 -5.22 7.61
N LYS A 80 7.99 -5.99 7.17
CA LYS A 80 9.21 -5.43 6.57
C LYS A 80 8.89 -4.59 5.33
N ARG A 81 7.99 -5.07 4.47
CA ARG A 81 7.57 -4.32 3.29
C ARG A 81 6.90 -3.00 3.69
N ASN A 82 6.02 -3.05 4.68
CA ASN A 82 5.34 -1.84 5.16
C ASN A 82 6.34 -0.85 5.75
N GLN A 83 7.31 -1.32 6.51
CA GLN A 83 8.37 -0.47 7.06
C GLN A 83 9.25 0.14 5.97
N TYR A 84 9.58 -0.63 4.94
CA TYR A 84 10.30 -0.11 3.76
C TYR A 84 9.56 1.07 3.15
N MET A 85 8.25 0.92 2.93
CA MET A 85 7.44 1.98 2.34
C MET A 85 7.46 3.24 3.19
N VAL A 86 7.31 3.11 4.50
CA VAL A 86 7.34 4.25 5.42
C VAL A 86 8.72 4.89 5.45
N ASP A 87 9.77 4.09 5.53
CA ASP A 87 11.15 4.59 5.62
C ASP A 87 11.54 5.43 4.40
N HIS A 88 11.00 5.09 3.23
CA HIS A 88 11.30 5.78 1.97
C HIS A 88 10.28 6.86 1.61
N ALA A 89 9.32 7.13 2.48
CA ALA A 89 8.29 8.13 2.24
C ALA A 89 8.54 9.42 3.03
N ASP A 90 8.06 10.52 2.50
CA ASP A 90 8.00 11.80 3.22
C ASP A 90 6.68 11.96 3.96
N ILE A 91 5.62 11.31 3.46
CA ILE A 91 4.28 11.34 4.04
C ILE A 91 3.62 9.98 3.81
N VAL A 92 2.78 9.57 4.76
CA VAL A 92 2.00 8.33 4.63
C VAL A 92 0.51 8.69 4.57
N LEU A 93 -0.17 8.12 3.59
CA LEU A 93 -1.61 8.24 3.44
C LEU A 93 -2.24 6.88 3.72
N ALA A 94 -3.07 6.81 4.75
CA ALA A 94 -3.67 5.56 5.21
C ALA A 94 -5.18 5.58 5.07
N VAL A 95 -5.73 4.55 4.43
CA VAL A 95 -7.17 4.30 4.41
C VAL A 95 -7.45 3.29 5.53
N TRP A 96 -7.93 3.78 6.67
CA TRP A 96 -7.98 3.02 7.92
C TRP A 96 -9.19 3.37 8.76
N ASN A 97 -9.84 2.38 9.32
CA ASN A 97 -11.03 2.55 10.17
C ASN A 97 -10.70 2.60 11.67
N GLY A 98 -9.43 2.59 12.05
CA GLY A 98 -8.98 2.62 13.44
C GLY A 98 -8.81 1.23 14.07
N SER A 99 -9.13 0.15 13.37
CA SER A 99 -9.04 -1.20 13.93
C SER A 99 -7.60 -1.74 13.98
N PRO A 100 -7.29 -2.66 14.91
CA PRO A 100 -6.03 -3.39 14.90
C PRO A 100 -5.88 -4.17 13.59
N SER A 101 -4.80 -3.89 12.84
CA SER A 101 -4.61 -4.47 11.49
C SER A 101 -3.18 -4.18 11.01
N GLY A 102 -2.82 -4.74 9.85
CA GLY A 102 -1.57 -4.40 9.20
C GLY A 102 -1.48 -2.91 8.86
N THR A 103 -2.60 -2.31 8.44
CA THR A 103 -2.67 -0.86 8.22
C THR A 103 -2.43 -0.08 9.51
N GLY A 104 -3.05 -0.50 10.61
CA GLY A 104 -2.86 0.13 11.92
C GLY A 104 -1.42 0.06 12.38
N GLN A 105 -0.74 -1.07 12.17
CA GLN A 105 0.68 -1.23 12.50
C GLN A 105 1.55 -0.30 11.66
N THR A 106 1.21 -0.12 10.39
CA THR A 106 1.93 0.80 9.50
C THR A 106 1.76 2.25 9.95
N VAL A 107 0.54 2.64 10.33
CA VAL A 107 0.27 3.98 10.88
C VAL A 107 1.09 4.20 12.16
N TRP A 108 1.09 3.22 13.05
CA TRP A 108 1.86 3.31 14.29
C TRP A 108 3.36 3.49 13.99
N TYR A 109 3.91 2.68 13.10
CA TYR A 109 5.32 2.76 12.73
C TYR A 109 5.67 4.12 12.11
N ALA A 110 4.81 4.64 11.25
CA ALA A 110 5.01 5.95 10.63
C ALA A 110 5.07 7.05 11.70
N ARG A 111 4.18 7.02 12.68
CA ARG A 111 4.16 8.00 13.76
C ARG A 111 5.39 7.88 14.65
N GLU A 112 5.81 6.65 14.98
CA GLU A 112 7.01 6.41 15.79
C GLU A 112 8.28 6.90 15.10
N THR A 113 8.34 6.86 13.78
CA THR A 113 9.49 7.33 13.01
C THR A 113 9.39 8.81 12.62
N GLY A 114 8.35 9.52 13.08
CA GLY A 114 8.20 10.95 12.85
C GLY A 114 7.66 11.32 11.47
N LYS A 115 7.06 10.38 10.73
CA LYS A 115 6.47 10.70 9.43
C LYS A 115 5.08 11.28 9.59
N PRO A 116 4.73 12.34 8.85
CA PRO A 116 3.34 12.80 8.80
C PRO A 116 2.42 11.72 8.26
N VAL A 117 1.26 11.53 8.90
CA VAL A 117 0.27 10.55 8.48
C VAL A 117 -1.07 11.23 8.25
N TRP A 118 -1.66 11.02 7.09
CA TRP A 118 -3.02 11.43 6.77
C TRP A 118 -3.89 10.18 6.74
N ILE A 119 -4.98 10.20 7.51
CA ILE A 119 -5.88 9.06 7.60
C ILE A 119 -7.21 9.41 6.94
N LEU A 120 -7.60 8.61 5.95
CA LEU A 120 -8.92 8.63 5.37
C LEU A 120 -9.73 7.49 5.97
N ARG A 121 -10.81 7.82 6.68
CA ARG A 121 -11.70 6.81 7.23
C ARG A 121 -12.64 6.30 6.12
N PRO A 122 -12.65 4.97 5.84
CA PRO A 122 -13.49 4.44 4.77
C PRO A 122 -14.98 4.48 5.09
N ASP A 123 -15.35 4.49 6.37
CA ASP A 123 -16.75 4.53 6.82
C ASP A 123 -17.38 5.92 6.69
N THR A 124 -16.61 6.98 6.96
CA THR A 124 -17.12 8.36 6.95
C THR A 124 -16.56 9.20 5.82
N LEU A 125 -15.51 8.74 5.13
CA LEU A 125 -14.77 9.45 4.10
C LEU A 125 -14.15 10.77 4.59
N LYS A 126 -13.90 10.87 5.91
CA LYS A 126 -13.25 12.05 6.51
C LYS A 126 -11.76 11.84 6.61
N VAL A 127 -11.02 12.91 6.38
CA VAL A 127 -9.56 12.94 6.51
C VAL A 127 -9.17 13.51 7.86
N GLN A 128 -8.23 12.84 8.50
CA GLN A 128 -7.69 13.27 9.79
C GLN A 128 -6.20 13.54 9.70
#